data_614a62c019c42a31d400c67f97c75245
#
_entry.id   614a62c019c42a31d400c67f97c75245
#
_cell.length_a   1.000
_cell.length_b   1.000
_cell.length_c   1.000
_cell.angle_alpha   90.00
_cell.angle_beta   90.00
_cell.angle_gamma   90.00
#
_symmetry.space_group_name_H-M   'P 1'
#
loop_
_entity.id
_entity.type
_entity.pdbx_description
1 polymer ?
#
loop_
_entity_poly.entity_id
_entity_poly.type
_entity_poly.pdbx_seq_one_letter_code
_entity_poly.pdbx_strand_id
1 'polypeptide(L)'
;MNTEFPRVTTRGHFDLRTGKDLGKSNSYYLYPSKKFTSITKSKEIVIFIHGMRNSRWGAQNGGKILRRTLRKIGYKKHPVVSFSYDADVREAHKPECYDKVLRVANKIARKNGKLLGKFIDDLYEKNPEIKV
;
A
#
# COMPACT_ATOMS: atom_id res chain seq x y z
N MET A 1 -14.68 -9.21 16.21
CA MET A 1 -14.14 -9.63 14.90
C MET A 1 -13.40 -8.46 14.24
N ASN A 2 -12.19 -8.68 13.85
CA ASN A 2 -11.46 -7.65 13.11
C ASN A 2 -11.85 -7.71 11.62
N THR A 3 -12.73 -6.80 11.19
CA THR A 3 -13.23 -6.72 9.81
C THR A 3 -12.35 -5.85 8.91
N GLU A 4 -11.25 -5.30 9.45
CA GLU A 4 -10.40 -4.42 8.67
C GLU A 4 -9.72 -5.14 7.52
N PHE A 5 -9.66 -4.44 6.38
CA PHE A 5 -8.98 -4.93 5.19
C PHE A 5 -7.46 -4.98 5.43
N PRO A 6 -6.79 -6.11 5.10
CA PRO A 6 -5.36 -6.22 5.34
C PRO A 6 -4.58 -5.23 4.50
N ARG A 7 -3.64 -4.55 5.14
CA ARG A 7 -2.79 -3.58 4.47
C ARG A 7 -1.35 -3.62 4.94
N VAL A 8 -0.46 -3.37 4.00
CA VAL A 8 0.92 -2.99 4.26
C VAL A 8 0.94 -1.47 4.24
N THR A 9 1.37 -0.82 5.30
CA THR A 9 1.28 0.63 5.39
C THR A 9 2.61 1.29 5.71
N THR A 10 2.86 2.40 5.03
CA THR A 10 3.96 3.32 5.27
C THR A 10 3.44 4.73 5.55
N ARG A 11 2.14 4.86 5.87
CA ARG A 11 1.52 6.15 6.18
C ARG A 11 2.24 6.81 7.36
N GLY A 12 2.49 8.13 7.24
CA GLY A 12 3.20 8.91 8.25
C GLY A 12 4.72 8.86 8.13
N HIS A 13 5.28 8.21 7.11
CA HIS A 13 6.72 8.15 6.87
C HIS A 13 7.28 9.42 6.22
N PHE A 14 6.45 10.15 5.49
CA PHE A 14 6.88 11.30 4.68
C PHE A 14 6.00 12.52 4.93
N ASP A 15 6.63 13.68 4.88
CA ASP A 15 5.93 14.96 4.93
C ASP A 15 5.15 15.17 3.63
N LEU A 16 3.85 15.43 3.73
CA LEU A 16 2.95 15.58 2.58
C LEU A 16 3.12 16.91 1.83
N ARG A 17 3.88 17.84 2.38
CA ARG A 17 4.18 19.13 1.73
C ARG A 17 5.49 19.10 0.95
N THR A 18 6.49 18.43 1.51
CA THR A 18 7.86 18.46 1.01
C THR A 18 8.35 17.12 0.47
N GLY A 19 7.70 16.02 0.85
CA GLY A 19 8.17 14.66 0.58
C GLY A 19 9.39 14.28 1.42
N LYS A 20 9.70 15.06 2.46
CA LYS A 20 10.82 14.79 3.36
C LYS A 20 10.53 13.56 4.20
N ASP A 21 11.55 12.75 4.39
CA ASP A 21 11.53 11.61 5.30
C ASP A 21 11.39 12.08 6.76
N LEU A 22 10.45 11.48 7.49
CA LEU A 22 10.20 11.81 8.90
C LEU A 22 10.92 10.87 9.88
N GLY A 23 11.95 10.15 9.40
CA GLY A 23 12.76 9.26 10.24
C GLY A 23 12.18 7.87 10.47
N LYS A 24 11.11 7.50 9.76
CA LYS A 24 10.44 6.19 9.88
C LYS A 24 10.52 5.35 8.61
N SER A 25 11.30 5.78 7.62
CA SER A 25 11.23 5.29 6.24
C SER A 25 11.94 3.97 5.97
N ASN A 26 12.54 3.33 6.96
CA ASN A 26 13.30 2.09 6.74
C ASN A 26 12.45 0.83 6.87
N SER A 27 11.16 0.95 7.13
CA SER A 27 10.29 -0.18 7.36
C SER A 27 8.84 0.10 6.92
N TYR A 28 8.05 -0.95 6.94
CA TYR A 28 6.61 -0.91 6.73
C TYR A 28 5.92 -1.56 7.92
N TYR A 29 4.61 -1.37 8.05
CA TYR A 29 3.80 -2.01 9.07
C TYR A 29 2.71 -2.87 8.43
N LEU A 30 2.40 -4.00 9.07
CA LEU A 30 1.36 -4.93 8.65
C LEU A 30 0.14 -4.74 9.55
N TYR A 31 -1.01 -4.46 8.95
CA TYR A 31 -2.23 -4.22 9.71
C TYR A 31 -3.46 -4.86 9.06
N PRO A 32 -4.27 -5.61 9.78
CA PRO A 32 -4.02 -6.14 11.13
C PRO A 32 -2.94 -7.23 11.09
N SER A 33 -1.98 -7.16 11.99
CA SER A 33 -0.83 -8.08 11.97
C SER A 33 -1.24 -9.57 12.03
N LYS A 34 -2.28 -9.89 12.76
CA LYS A 34 -2.80 -11.26 12.88
C LYS A 34 -3.20 -11.89 11.55
N LYS A 35 -3.73 -11.09 10.62
CA LYS A 35 -4.12 -11.60 9.30
C LYS A 35 -2.92 -12.02 8.46
N PHE A 36 -1.78 -11.39 8.65
CA PHE A 36 -0.58 -11.67 7.88
C PHE A 36 0.07 -13.02 8.23
N THR A 37 -0.24 -13.59 9.37
CA THR A 37 0.22 -14.94 9.71
C THR A 37 -0.28 -15.99 8.70
N SER A 38 -1.53 -15.89 8.26
CA SER A 38 -2.09 -16.77 7.23
C SER A 38 -1.77 -16.28 5.81
N ILE A 39 -1.78 -14.96 5.58
CA ILE A 39 -1.50 -14.36 4.27
C ILE A 39 -0.12 -14.76 3.77
N THR A 40 0.90 -14.73 4.62
CA THR A 40 2.28 -15.10 4.24
C THR A 40 2.44 -16.58 3.88
N LYS A 41 1.49 -17.42 4.26
CA LYS A 41 1.48 -18.87 3.92
C LYS A 41 0.70 -19.17 2.65
N SER A 42 0.12 -18.18 2.01
CA SER A 42 -0.69 -18.35 0.80
C SER A 42 0.18 -18.73 -0.40
N LYS A 43 -0.41 -19.40 -1.37
CA LYS A 43 0.26 -19.73 -2.64
C LYS A 43 0.42 -18.50 -3.54
N GLU A 44 -0.48 -17.55 -3.39
CA GLU A 44 -0.52 -16.36 -4.21
C GLU A 44 -1.14 -15.21 -3.41
N ILE A 45 -0.67 -14.00 -3.66
CA ILE A 45 -1.17 -12.78 -3.04
C ILE A 45 -1.35 -11.72 -4.12
N VAL A 46 -2.43 -10.95 -4.02
CA VAL A 46 -2.65 -9.77 -4.87
C VAL A 46 -2.42 -8.53 -4.04
N ILE A 47 -1.58 -7.64 -4.52
CA ILE A 47 -1.30 -6.36 -3.86
C ILE A 47 -1.97 -5.24 -4.66
N PHE A 48 -2.92 -4.54 -4.03
CA PHE A 48 -3.52 -3.34 -4.58
C PHE A 48 -2.68 -2.12 -4.19
N ILE A 49 -2.26 -1.35 -5.18
CA ILE A 49 -1.50 -0.11 -4.99
C ILE A 49 -2.38 1.05 -5.46
N HIS A 50 -2.71 1.95 -4.53
CA HIS A 50 -3.54 3.11 -4.86
C HIS A 50 -2.76 4.21 -5.56
N GLY A 51 -3.48 5.12 -6.20
CA GLY A 51 -2.88 6.27 -6.88
C GLY A 51 -2.68 7.48 -5.97
N MET A 52 -2.21 8.56 -6.59
CA MET A 52 -2.06 9.87 -5.96
C MET A 52 -3.40 10.40 -5.46
N ARG A 53 -3.38 11.22 -4.40
CA ARG A 53 -4.53 11.83 -3.74
C ARG A 53 -5.42 10.86 -2.95
N ASN A 54 -5.02 9.61 -2.82
CA ASN A 54 -5.78 8.66 -2.02
C ASN A 54 -5.43 8.77 -0.54
N SER A 55 -6.46 8.94 0.28
CA SER A 55 -6.38 8.82 1.73
C SER A 55 -6.24 7.35 2.14
N ARG A 56 -6.01 7.12 3.43
CA ARG A 56 -6.04 5.75 3.99
C ARG A 56 -7.35 5.03 3.68
N TRP A 57 -8.46 5.72 3.77
CA TRP A 57 -9.79 5.16 3.48
C TRP A 57 -9.95 4.83 1.99
N GLY A 58 -9.49 5.71 1.11
CA GLY A 58 -9.50 5.47 -0.33
C GLY A 58 -8.68 4.25 -0.73
N ALA A 59 -7.52 4.08 -0.12
CA ALA A 59 -6.67 2.91 -0.33
C ALA A 59 -7.37 1.62 0.10
N GLN A 60 -8.03 1.60 1.26
CA GLN A 60 -8.79 0.44 1.73
C GLN A 60 -9.97 0.13 0.83
N ASN A 61 -10.75 1.15 0.46
CA ASN A 61 -11.91 0.97 -0.41
C ASN A 61 -11.53 0.42 -1.77
N GLY A 62 -10.45 0.91 -2.37
CA GLY A 62 -9.92 0.40 -3.62
C GLY A 62 -9.58 -1.10 -3.54
N GLY A 63 -8.90 -1.50 -2.48
CA GLY A 63 -8.59 -2.91 -2.24
C GLY A 63 -9.84 -3.78 -2.07
N LYS A 64 -10.85 -3.28 -1.34
CA LYS A 64 -12.13 -3.99 -1.17
C LYS A 64 -12.87 -4.15 -2.49
N ILE A 65 -12.88 -3.10 -3.32
CA ILE A 65 -13.51 -3.14 -4.65
C ILE A 65 -12.81 -4.16 -5.53
N LEU A 66 -11.49 -4.12 -5.58
CA LEU A 66 -10.69 -5.10 -6.35
C LEU A 66 -11.00 -6.52 -5.90
N ARG A 67 -10.97 -6.80 -4.60
CA ARG A 67 -11.29 -8.12 -4.06
C ARG A 67 -12.69 -8.58 -4.48
N ARG A 68 -13.67 -7.70 -4.37
CA ARG A 68 -15.06 -8.01 -4.77
C ARG A 68 -15.15 -8.34 -6.25
N THR A 69 -14.47 -7.56 -7.09
CA THR A 69 -14.44 -7.79 -8.54
C THR A 69 -13.78 -9.12 -8.88
N LEU A 70 -12.63 -9.42 -8.28
CA LEU A 70 -11.95 -10.70 -8.47
C LEU A 70 -12.82 -11.89 -8.07
N ARG A 71 -13.53 -11.78 -6.95
CA ARG A 71 -14.46 -12.83 -6.49
C ARG A 71 -15.60 -13.08 -7.48
N LYS A 72 -16.12 -12.03 -8.10
CA LYS A 72 -17.20 -12.15 -9.10
C LYS A 72 -16.77 -12.95 -10.33
N ILE A 73 -15.51 -12.90 -10.70
CA ILE A 73 -14.97 -13.66 -11.82
C ILE A 73 -14.34 -15.01 -11.40
N GLY A 74 -14.59 -15.43 -10.16
CA GLY A 74 -14.16 -16.74 -9.66
C GLY A 74 -12.80 -16.75 -8.94
N TYR A 75 -12.06 -15.65 -8.90
CA TYR A 75 -10.80 -15.54 -8.19
C TYR A 75 -11.04 -15.21 -6.72
N LYS A 76 -11.12 -16.25 -5.87
CA LYS A 76 -11.49 -16.08 -4.45
C LYS A 76 -10.67 -16.90 -3.46
N LYS A 77 -9.67 -17.64 -3.95
CA LYS A 77 -8.84 -18.50 -3.09
C LYS A 77 -7.66 -17.78 -2.45
N HIS A 78 -7.26 -16.65 -2.99
CA HIS A 78 -6.04 -15.96 -2.59
C HIS A 78 -6.34 -14.59 -1.97
N PRO A 79 -5.54 -14.16 -0.99
CA PRO A 79 -5.76 -12.89 -0.33
C PRO A 79 -5.42 -11.70 -1.22
N VAL A 80 -6.18 -10.62 -1.02
CA VAL A 80 -5.88 -9.29 -1.58
C VAL A 80 -5.49 -8.40 -0.43
N VAL A 81 -4.34 -7.74 -0.53
CA VAL A 81 -3.88 -6.76 0.45
C VAL A 81 -3.69 -5.40 -0.20
N SER A 82 -3.84 -4.34 0.56
CA SER A 82 -3.59 -2.99 0.08
C SER A 82 -2.20 -2.52 0.53
N PHE A 83 -1.45 -1.91 -0.39
CA PHE A 83 -0.25 -1.17 -0.04
C PHE A 83 -0.64 0.30 0.11
N SER A 84 -0.63 0.81 1.35
CA SER A 84 -1.12 2.14 1.70
C SER A 84 0.06 3.05 2.05
N TYR A 85 0.31 4.04 1.21
CA TYR A 85 1.40 5.00 1.38
C TYR A 85 0.90 6.44 1.35
N ASP A 86 1.74 7.39 1.76
CA ASP A 86 1.42 8.82 1.78
C ASP A 86 1.25 9.35 0.35
N ALA A 87 0.02 9.47 -0.10
CA ALA A 87 -0.33 9.90 -1.45
C ALA A 87 -1.29 11.10 -1.46
N ASP A 88 -1.80 11.51 -0.30
CA ASP A 88 -2.68 12.66 -0.15
C ASP A 88 -1.86 13.95 0.00
N VAL A 89 -1.08 14.25 -1.04
CA VAL A 89 -0.14 15.38 -1.06
C VAL A 89 -0.90 16.70 -0.91
N ARG A 90 -0.35 17.58 -0.07
CA ARG A 90 -0.97 18.88 0.21
C ARG A 90 -1.12 19.72 -1.04
N GLU A 91 -2.22 20.47 -1.11
CA GLU A 91 -2.53 21.40 -2.21
C GLU A 91 -2.75 20.74 -3.58
N ALA A 92 -2.94 19.43 -3.63
CA ALA A 92 -3.17 18.70 -4.88
C ALA A 92 -4.44 19.12 -5.64
N HIS A 93 -5.35 19.84 -4.97
CA HIS A 93 -6.56 20.38 -5.58
C HIS A 93 -6.36 21.76 -6.25
N LYS A 94 -5.19 22.40 -6.07
CA LYS A 94 -4.90 23.73 -6.59
C LYS A 94 -4.11 23.65 -7.89
N PRO A 95 -4.67 24.08 -9.05
CA PRO A 95 -3.96 24.01 -10.33
C PRO A 95 -2.61 24.73 -10.33
N GLU A 96 -2.51 25.86 -9.65
CA GLU A 96 -1.29 26.66 -9.52
C GLU A 96 -0.16 25.92 -8.79
N CYS A 97 -0.47 24.86 -8.05
CA CYS A 97 0.49 24.08 -7.27
C CYS A 97 0.87 22.74 -7.93
N TYR A 98 0.36 22.42 -9.11
CA TYR A 98 0.50 21.08 -9.72
C TYR A 98 1.96 20.67 -9.90
N ASP A 99 2.83 21.54 -10.37
CA ASP A 99 4.25 21.19 -10.56
C ASP A 99 4.93 20.79 -9.26
N LYS A 100 4.68 21.55 -8.19
CA LYS A 100 5.18 21.26 -6.86
C LYS A 100 4.60 19.94 -6.34
N VAL A 101 3.30 19.77 -6.48
CA VAL A 101 2.58 18.57 -6.03
C VAL A 101 3.12 17.32 -6.72
N LEU A 102 3.32 17.37 -8.03
CA LEU A 102 3.85 16.25 -8.80
C LEU A 102 5.28 15.90 -8.37
N ARG A 103 6.12 16.89 -8.11
CA ARG A 103 7.48 16.63 -7.61
C ARG A 103 7.47 15.94 -6.25
N VAL A 104 6.64 16.41 -5.32
CA VAL A 104 6.48 15.80 -3.99
C VAL A 104 5.92 14.39 -4.10
N ALA A 105 4.86 14.21 -4.89
CA ALA A 105 4.24 12.90 -5.11
C ALA A 105 5.23 11.89 -5.71
N ASN A 106 6.00 12.29 -6.71
CA ASN A 106 7.03 11.44 -7.31
C ASN A 106 8.12 11.05 -6.31
N LYS A 107 8.57 12.00 -5.51
CA LYS A 107 9.59 11.75 -4.49
C LYS A 107 9.12 10.71 -3.48
N ILE A 108 7.89 10.86 -2.98
CA ILE A 108 7.28 9.92 -2.03
C ILE A 108 7.08 8.54 -2.70
N ALA A 109 6.53 8.51 -3.90
CA ALA A 109 6.26 7.26 -4.62
C ALA A 109 7.53 6.45 -4.86
N ARG A 110 8.62 7.09 -5.29
CA ARG A 110 9.91 6.41 -5.50
C ARG A 110 10.46 5.78 -4.23
N LYS A 111 10.37 6.47 -3.10
CA LYS A 111 10.80 5.96 -1.81
C LYS A 111 9.93 4.77 -1.37
N ASN A 112 8.63 4.87 -1.61
CA ASN A 112 7.70 3.79 -1.29
C ASN A 112 7.87 2.57 -2.18
N GLY A 113 8.33 2.73 -3.41
CA GLY A 113 8.71 1.61 -4.26
C GLY A 113 9.75 0.70 -3.62
N LYS A 114 10.74 1.28 -2.94
CA LYS A 114 11.75 0.53 -2.19
C LYS A 114 11.16 -0.22 -1.00
N LEU A 115 10.21 0.41 -0.29
CA LEU A 115 9.54 -0.21 0.87
C LEU A 115 8.60 -1.34 0.42
N LEU A 116 7.92 -1.18 -0.69
CA LEU A 116 7.13 -2.26 -1.31
C LEU A 116 8.02 -3.42 -1.71
N GLY A 117 9.16 -3.14 -2.35
CA GLY A 117 10.16 -4.15 -2.68
C GLY A 117 10.66 -4.92 -1.46
N LYS A 118 10.94 -4.20 -0.36
CA LYS A 118 11.32 -4.84 0.90
C LYS A 118 10.23 -5.78 1.42
N PHE A 119 8.97 -5.37 1.38
CA PHE A 119 7.86 -6.24 1.78
C PHE A 119 7.80 -7.51 0.93
N ILE A 120 7.95 -7.38 -0.39
CA ILE A 120 7.94 -8.52 -1.31
C ILE A 120 9.12 -9.45 -1.03
N ASP A 121 10.31 -8.91 -0.81
CA ASP A 121 11.49 -9.70 -0.46
C ASP A 121 11.29 -10.47 0.85
N ASP A 122 10.72 -9.81 1.87
CA ASP A 122 10.41 -10.43 3.15
C ASP A 122 9.37 -11.57 2.98
N LEU A 123 8.40 -11.40 2.07
CA LEU A 123 7.45 -12.47 1.72
C LEU A 123 8.17 -13.68 1.13
N TYR A 124 9.08 -13.46 0.18
CA TYR A 124 9.84 -14.54 -0.46
C TYR A 124 10.78 -15.26 0.52
N GLU A 125 11.34 -14.54 1.48
CA GLU A 125 12.13 -15.18 2.54
C GLU A 125 11.31 -16.17 3.36
N LYS A 126 10.06 -15.80 3.70
CA LYS A 126 9.15 -16.64 4.49
C LYS A 126 8.48 -17.74 3.67
N ASN A 127 8.25 -17.49 2.39
CA ASN A 127 7.52 -18.38 1.50
C ASN A 127 8.07 -18.25 0.06
N PRO A 128 9.16 -18.97 -0.27
CA PRO A 128 9.81 -18.85 -1.59
C PRO A 128 8.93 -19.20 -2.78
N GLU A 129 7.85 -19.95 -2.56
CA GLU A 129 6.95 -20.40 -3.62
C GLU A 129 5.76 -19.44 -3.84
N ILE A 130 5.65 -18.37 -3.06
CA ILE A 130 4.53 -17.43 -3.19
C ILE A 130 4.59 -16.70 -4.53
N LYS A 131 3.43 -16.51 -5.16
CA LYS A 131 3.26 -15.66 -6.33
C LYS A 131 2.69 -14.30 -5.90
N VAL A 132 3.22 -13.25 -6.43
CA VAL A 132 2.78 -11.89 -6.14
C VAL A 132 2.29 -11.22 -7.41
#